data_5de031c1d81fe0ab6d97c7ad66a6d351
#
_entry.id   5de031c1d81fe0ab6d97c7ad66a6d351
#
_cell.length_a   1.000
_cell.length_b   1.000
_cell.length_c   1.000
_cell.angle_alpha   90.00
_cell.angle_beta   90.00
_cell.angle_gamma   90.00
#
_symmetry.space_group_name_H-M   'P 1'
#
loop_
_entity.id
_entity.type
_entity.pdbx_description
1 polymer ?
#
loop_
_entity_poly.entity_id
_entity_poly.type
_entity_poly.pdbx_seq_one_letter_code
_entity_poly.pdbx_strand_id
1 'polypeptide(L)'
;HIIELAKAEGFGHFVLAIHYLGHMIEGYFGDGTRWGVRIDYLREDSPLGTAGAIGLLDPRPDLPFVVSNGDVLTDIRYGELLDFHCRHVAAATMAVRLHEWQHPFGVVRTKGVDIVSFEEKPITRSHINAGVYVLEPAVLKLLQVGEHCDMPSLFARLQENALRTIVYPMHEPWLDVGRPDDLNRAIAESAKNLKNELKE
;
A
#
# COMPACT_ATOMS: atom_id res chain seq x y z
N HIS A 1 2.02 -10.35 -10.05
CA HIS A 1 2.24 -10.69 -8.64
C HIS A 1 1.04 -10.27 -7.78
N ILE A 2 0.73 -8.95 -7.61
CA ILE A 2 -0.41 -8.49 -6.78
C ILE A 2 -1.72 -9.20 -7.14
N ILE A 3 -2.09 -9.21 -8.43
CA ILE A 3 -3.33 -9.84 -8.92
C ILE A 3 -3.32 -11.35 -8.66
N GLU A 4 -2.18 -12.02 -8.85
CA GLU A 4 -2.05 -13.46 -8.63
C GLU A 4 -2.23 -13.86 -7.17
N LEU A 5 -1.60 -13.11 -6.25
CA LEU A 5 -1.75 -13.33 -4.81
C LEU A 5 -3.18 -13.09 -4.35
N ALA A 6 -3.76 -11.95 -4.72
CA ALA A 6 -5.14 -11.63 -4.34
C ALA A 6 -6.14 -12.62 -4.94
N LYS A 7 -5.95 -13.04 -6.22
CA LYS A 7 -6.77 -14.08 -6.85
C LYS A 7 -6.71 -15.41 -6.09
N ALA A 8 -5.52 -15.83 -5.63
CA ALA A 8 -5.37 -17.07 -4.87
C ALA A 8 -6.18 -17.06 -3.56
N GLU A 9 -6.50 -15.87 -3.04
CA GLU A 9 -7.32 -15.66 -1.85
C GLU A 9 -8.78 -15.30 -2.16
N GLY A 10 -9.21 -15.47 -3.43
CA GLY A 10 -10.61 -15.34 -3.83
C GLY A 10 -11.03 -13.98 -4.37
N PHE A 11 -10.12 -13.04 -4.52
CA PHE A 11 -10.43 -11.76 -5.17
C PHE A 11 -10.56 -11.96 -6.69
N GLY A 12 -11.72 -11.67 -7.24
CA GLY A 12 -12.03 -11.91 -8.65
C GLY A 12 -12.24 -10.65 -9.48
N HIS A 13 -12.32 -9.48 -8.85
CA HIS A 13 -12.55 -8.20 -9.52
C HIS A 13 -11.51 -7.18 -9.10
N PHE A 14 -10.84 -6.58 -10.06
CA PHE A 14 -9.80 -5.60 -9.87
C PHE A 14 -10.12 -4.30 -10.63
N VAL A 15 -9.80 -3.18 -10.05
CA VAL A 15 -9.91 -1.87 -10.69
C VAL A 15 -8.52 -1.23 -10.68
N LEU A 16 -7.96 -0.97 -11.85
CA LEU A 16 -6.65 -0.38 -12.00
C LEU A 16 -6.79 1.12 -12.27
N ALA A 17 -6.30 1.95 -11.34
CA ALA A 17 -6.15 3.38 -11.57
C ALA A 17 -4.92 3.62 -12.45
N ILE A 18 -5.11 4.26 -13.60
CA ILE A 18 -4.08 4.46 -14.60
C ILE A 18 -4.04 5.91 -15.09
N HIS A 19 -2.83 6.41 -15.31
CA HIS A 19 -2.58 7.73 -15.89
C HIS A 19 -1.48 7.62 -16.96
N TYR A 20 -0.22 7.84 -16.59
CA TYR A 20 0.93 7.78 -17.50
C TYR A 20 1.13 6.36 -18.04
N LEU A 21 1.30 6.24 -19.36
CA LEU A 21 1.42 4.95 -20.06
C LEU A 21 0.27 3.95 -19.79
N GLY A 22 -0.91 4.43 -19.40
CA GLY A 22 -2.08 3.59 -19.09
C GLY A 22 -2.43 2.62 -20.23
N HIS A 23 -2.27 3.03 -21.50
CA HIS A 23 -2.50 2.17 -22.67
C HIS A 23 -1.61 0.91 -22.69
N MET A 24 -0.40 0.99 -22.13
CA MET A 24 0.48 -0.19 -22.02
C MET A 24 -0.04 -1.17 -20.94
N ILE A 25 -0.54 -0.63 -19.82
CA ILE A 25 -1.14 -1.42 -18.74
C ILE A 25 -2.41 -2.09 -19.26
N GLU A 26 -3.29 -1.35 -19.93
CA GLU A 26 -4.50 -1.90 -20.56
C GLU A 26 -4.17 -2.96 -21.62
N GLY A 27 -3.15 -2.71 -22.48
CA GLY A 27 -2.70 -3.66 -23.48
C GLY A 27 -2.15 -4.96 -22.88
N TYR A 28 -1.52 -4.88 -21.71
CA TYR A 28 -0.95 -6.03 -21.03
C TYR A 28 -2.01 -6.86 -20.29
N PHE A 29 -2.89 -6.22 -19.53
CA PHE A 29 -3.87 -6.90 -18.66
C PHE A 29 -5.21 -7.19 -19.37
N GLY A 30 -5.61 -6.39 -20.38
CA GLY A 30 -6.89 -6.50 -21.06
C GLY A 30 -8.06 -6.38 -20.08
N ASP A 31 -9.10 -7.16 -20.29
CA ASP A 31 -10.27 -7.26 -19.40
C ASP A 31 -10.06 -8.21 -18.21
N GLY A 32 -8.86 -8.77 -18.07
CA GLY A 32 -8.52 -9.73 -17.02
C GLY A 32 -8.82 -11.19 -17.35
N THR A 33 -9.53 -11.50 -18.45
CA THR A 33 -9.91 -12.88 -18.82
C THR A 33 -8.69 -13.80 -18.89
N ARG A 34 -7.58 -13.33 -19.45
CA ARG A 34 -6.31 -14.07 -19.52
C ARG A 34 -5.78 -14.46 -18.13
N TRP A 35 -6.08 -13.68 -17.12
CA TRP A 35 -5.65 -13.88 -15.73
C TRP A 35 -6.70 -14.63 -14.91
N GLY A 36 -7.89 -14.89 -15.50
CA GLY A 36 -9.02 -15.54 -14.85
C GLY A 36 -9.65 -14.66 -13.76
N VAL A 37 -9.65 -13.35 -13.98
CA VAL A 37 -10.26 -12.32 -13.14
C VAL A 37 -10.97 -11.29 -14.04
N ARG A 38 -11.74 -10.40 -13.44
CA ARG A 38 -12.27 -9.20 -14.12
C ARG A 38 -11.38 -8.01 -13.79
N ILE A 39 -11.01 -7.21 -14.80
CA ILE A 39 -10.26 -5.98 -14.65
C ILE A 39 -11.01 -4.82 -15.30
N ASP A 40 -11.32 -3.81 -14.52
CA ASP A 40 -11.82 -2.52 -14.97
C ASP A 40 -10.74 -1.44 -14.77
N TYR A 41 -10.87 -0.29 -15.43
CA TYR A 41 -9.87 0.78 -15.40
C TYR A 41 -10.48 2.11 -14.99
N LEU A 42 -9.83 2.79 -14.05
CA LEU A 42 -10.07 4.20 -13.75
C LEU A 42 -9.00 5.03 -14.46
N ARG A 43 -9.41 5.84 -15.43
CA ARG A 43 -8.49 6.73 -16.13
C ARG A 43 -8.48 8.08 -15.45
N GLU A 44 -7.30 8.51 -15.06
CA GLU A 44 -7.06 9.81 -14.45
C GLU A 44 -6.64 10.81 -15.55
N ASP A 45 -7.36 11.94 -15.68
CA ASP A 45 -6.99 13.03 -16.61
C ASP A 45 -5.73 13.78 -16.12
N SER A 46 -5.50 13.77 -14.80
CA SER A 46 -4.32 14.31 -14.13
C SER A 46 -4.01 13.42 -12.91
N PRO A 47 -2.74 13.37 -12.43
CA PRO A 47 -2.41 12.58 -11.25
C PRO A 47 -3.24 13.00 -10.03
N LEU A 48 -4.05 12.08 -9.50
CA LEU A 48 -4.94 12.34 -8.37
C LEU A 48 -4.39 11.88 -7.01
N GLY A 49 -3.15 11.38 -6.98
CA GLY A 49 -2.55 10.83 -5.78
C GLY A 49 -3.07 9.43 -5.44
N THR A 50 -2.58 8.85 -4.36
CA THR A 50 -2.82 7.43 -4.01
C THR A 50 -4.25 7.13 -3.52
N ALA A 51 -5.06 8.15 -3.22
CA ALA A 51 -6.46 8.01 -2.81
C ALA A 51 -7.45 8.71 -3.74
N GLY A 52 -7.03 9.76 -4.48
CA GLY A 52 -7.97 10.56 -5.27
C GLY A 52 -8.65 9.77 -6.40
N ALA A 53 -7.92 8.86 -7.05
CA ALA A 53 -8.48 7.99 -8.08
C ALA A 53 -9.65 7.13 -7.57
N ILE A 54 -9.67 6.75 -6.29
CA ILE A 54 -10.74 5.95 -5.69
C ILE A 54 -12.07 6.73 -5.68
N GLY A 55 -12.00 8.07 -5.67
CA GLY A 55 -13.16 8.94 -5.79
C GLY A 55 -13.90 8.85 -7.14
N LEU A 56 -13.24 8.29 -8.17
CA LEU A 56 -13.80 8.05 -9.51
C LEU A 56 -14.57 6.74 -9.63
N LEU A 57 -14.59 5.90 -8.57
CA LEU A 57 -15.29 4.60 -8.62
C LEU A 57 -16.78 4.78 -8.91
N ASP A 58 -17.21 4.18 -10.04
CA ASP A 58 -18.61 4.12 -10.47
C ASP A 58 -18.87 2.76 -11.16
N PRO A 59 -19.74 1.89 -10.66
CA PRO A 59 -20.46 2.05 -9.37
C PRO A 59 -19.53 1.99 -8.16
N ARG A 60 -19.94 2.64 -7.08
CA ARG A 60 -19.24 2.54 -5.80
C ARG A 60 -19.40 1.13 -5.21
N PRO A 61 -18.36 0.58 -4.57
CA PRO A 61 -18.48 -0.73 -3.91
C PRO A 61 -19.48 -0.66 -2.74
N ASP A 62 -20.18 -1.78 -2.51
CA ASP A 62 -21.12 -1.95 -1.38
C ASP A 62 -20.47 -2.65 -0.18
N LEU A 63 -19.30 -3.24 -0.36
CA LEU A 63 -18.54 -3.97 0.65
C LEU A 63 -17.17 -3.33 0.87
N PRO A 64 -16.53 -3.58 2.02
CA PRO A 64 -15.14 -3.20 2.24
C PRO A 64 -14.25 -3.71 1.13
N PHE A 65 -13.29 -2.92 0.71
CA PHE A 65 -12.42 -3.22 -0.41
C PHE A 65 -10.97 -2.93 -0.09
N VAL A 66 -10.09 -3.71 -0.72
CA VAL A 66 -8.64 -3.56 -0.59
C VAL A 66 -8.14 -2.54 -1.61
N VAL A 67 -7.22 -1.68 -1.20
CA VAL A 67 -6.46 -0.78 -2.06
C VAL A 67 -4.99 -1.10 -1.90
N SER A 68 -4.27 -1.25 -3.00
CA SER A 68 -2.83 -1.47 -3.00
C SER A 68 -2.13 -0.54 -3.97
N ASN A 69 -1.01 0.03 -3.54
CA ASN A 69 -0.10 0.69 -4.48
C ASN A 69 0.43 -0.33 -5.48
N GLY A 70 0.54 0.07 -6.75
CA GLY A 70 0.97 -0.82 -7.83
C GLY A 70 2.47 -1.12 -7.85
N ASP A 71 3.26 -0.35 -7.10
CA ASP A 71 4.72 -0.43 -6.97
C ASP A 71 5.19 -1.12 -5.68
N VAL A 72 4.29 -1.83 -5.00
CA VAL A 72 4.60 -2.62 -3.80
C VAL A 72 4.72 -4.10 -4.14
N LEU A 73 5.88 -4.68 -3.84
CA LEU A 73 6.09 -6.13 -3.85
C LEU A 73 6.01 -6.67 -2.42
N THR A 74 5.04 -7.53 -2.16
CA THR A 74 4.82 -8.12 -0.83
C THR A 74 4.06 -9.43 -0.96
N ASP A 75 4.23 -10.31 0.02
CA ASP A 75 3.48 -11.55 0.16
C ASP A 75 2.34 -11.42 1.18
N ILE A 76 1.87 -10.18 1.40
CA ILE A 76 0.76 -9.93 2.34
C ILE A 76 -0.47 -10.76 1.97
N ARG A 77 -1.12 -11.30 3.01
CA ARG A 77 -2.37 -12.04 2.89
C ARG A 77 -3.55 -11.06 2.86
N TYR A 78 -4.01 -10.73 1.65
CA TYR A 78 -5.10 -9.75 1.43
C TYR A 78 -6.40 -10.16 2.15
N GLY A 79 -6.72 -11.46 2.16
CA GLY A 79 -7.89 -12.00 2.86
C GLY A 79 -7.77 -11.83 4.38
N GLU A 80 -6.59 -12.10 4.96
CA GLU A 80 -6.37 -11.91 6.39
C GLU A 80 -6.43 -10.43 6.80
N LEU A 81 -5.91 -9.53 5.97
CA LEU A 81 -6.03 -8.08 6.16
C LEU A 81 -7.50 -7.63 6.13
N LEU A 82 -8.29 -8.13 5.17
CA LEU A 82 -9.72 -7.84 5.04
C LEU A 82 -10.51 -8.37 6.25
N ASP A 83 -10.26 -9.60 6.65
CA ASP A 83 -10.87 -10.23 7.84
C ASP A 83 -10.52 -9.46 9.12
N PHE A 84 -9.27 -9.02 9.25
CA PHE A 84 -8.83 -8.19 10.37
C PHE A 84 -9.61 -6.88 10.41
N HIS A 85 -9.73 -6.19 9.28
CA HIS A 85 -10.50 -4.95 9.16
C HIS A 85 -11.95 -5.14 9.60
N CYS A 86 -12.65 -6.14 9.06
CA CYS A 86 -14.04 -6.44 9.37
C CYS A 86 -14.25 -6.75 10.85
N ARG A 87 -13.36 -7.56 11.46
CA ARG A 87 -13.44 -7.90 12.90
C ARG A 87 -13.26 -6.69 13.80
N HIS A 88 -12.49 -5.69 13.37
CA HIS A 88 -12.23 -4.50 14.19
C HIS A 88 -13.23 -3.37 13.98
N VAL A 89 -14.16 -3.48 13.03
CA VAL A 89 -15.20 -2.48 12.74
C VAL A 89 -14.56 -1.08 12.57
N ALA A 90 -13.56 -0.98 11.71
CA ALA A 90 -12.88 0.29 11.41
C ALA A 90 -13.42 0.91 10.12
N ALA A 91 -13.30 2.21 9.95
CA ALA A 91 -13.60 2.89 8.69
C ALA A 91 -12.48 2.68 7.66
N ALA A 92 -11.24 2.58 8.14
CA ALA A 92 -10.08 2.29 7.30
C ALA A 92 -9.00 1.55 8.11
N THR A 93 -8.29 0.65 7.43
CA THR A 93 -7.12 -0.08 7.95
C THR A 93 -5.93 0.19 7.03
N MET A 94 -4.78 0.49 7.62
CA MET A 94 -3.51 0.65 6.90
C MET A 94 -2.58 -0.48 7.29
N ALA A 95 -2.07 -1.24 6.32
CA ALA A 95 -0.97 -2.14 6.58
C ALA A 95 0.30 -1.34 6.90
N VAL A 96 0.99 -1.71 7.95
CA VAL A 96 2.20 -1.04 8.40
C VAL A 96 3.30 -2.06 8.66
N ARG A 97 4.53 -1.68 8.39
CA ARG A 97 5.72 -2.46 8.67
C ARG A 97 6.58 -1.78 9.72
N LEU A 98 7.15 -2.55 10.63
CA LEU A 98 8.18 -2.04 11.54
C LEU A 98 9.46 -1.78 10.75
N HIS A 99 9.92 -0.55 10.77
CA HIS A 99 11.20 -0.12 10.20
C HIS A 99 12.14 0.28 11.31
N GLU A 100 13.34 -0.30 11.28
CA GLU A 100 14.43 0.04 12.19
C GLU A 100 15.49 0.83 11.43
N TRP A 101 15.85 1.98 11.97
CA TRP A 101 16.94 2.78 11.45
C TRP A 101 17.96 3.01 12.55
N GLN A 102 19.19 2.58 12.31
CA GLN A 102 20.31 2.85 13.20
C GLN A 102 20.99 4.16 12.83
N HIS A 103 21.04 5.07 13.79
CA HIS A 103 21.75 6.31 13.59
C HIS A 103 23.25 6.01 13.39
N PRO A 104 23.91 6.55 12.34
CA PRO A 104 25.31 6.19 12.04
C PRO A 104 26.30 6.76 13.05
N PHE A 105 25.87 7.71 13.88
CA PHE A 105 26.70 8.41 14.87
C PHE A 105 26.11 8.34 16.26
N GLY A 106 26.93 8.61 17.30
CA GLY A 106 26.45 8.88 18.64
C GLY A 106 25.56 10.14 18.67
N VAL A 107 24.41 10.03 19.35
CA VAL A 107 23.47 11.14 19.53
C VAL A 107 23.70 11.80 20.89
N VAL A 108 23.83 13.11 20.90
CA VAL A 108 23.99 13.92 22.12
C VAL A 108 22.71 14.73 22.32
N ARG A 109 22.04 14.56 23.46
CA ARG A 109 20.91 15.39 23.85
C ARG A 109 21.42 16.57 24.71
N THR A 110 20.98 17.76 24.35
CA THR A 110 21.43 18.99 25.04
C THR A 110 20.26 19.80 25.59
N LYS A 111 20.52 20.58 26.64
CA LYS A 111 19.63 21.63 27.14
C LYS A 111 20.44 22.92 27.20
N GLY A 112 20.23 23.80 26.24
CA GLY A 112 21.13 24.93 26.01
C GLY A 112 22.51 24.41 25.59
N VAL A 113 23.54 24.76 26.33
CA VAL A 113 24.94 24.31 26.12
C VAL A 113 25.30 23.07 26.95
N ASP A 114 24.44 22.65 27.86
CA ASP A 114 24.71 21.53 28.76
C ASP A 114 24.35 20.20 28.08
N ILE A 115 25.22 19.19 28.22
CA ILE A 115 24.96 17.83 27.77
C ILE A 115 24.07 17.14 28.80
N VAL A 116 22.92 16.58 28.34
CA VAL A 116 21.96 15.87 29.18
C VAL A 116 22.18 14.36 29.14
N SER A 117 22.44 13.82 27.95
CA SER A 117 22.67 12.40 27.77
C SER A 117 23.40 12.06 26.46
N PHE A 118 23.94 10.85 26.40
CA PHE A 118 24.56 10.27 25.22
C PHE A 118 23.86 8.96 24.89
N GLU A 119 23.79 8.67 23.60
CA GLU A 119 23.29 7.41 23.11
C GLU A 119 24.11 7.00 21.89
N GLU A 120 24.90 5.90 21.99
CA GLU A 120 25.77 5.46 20.90
C GLU A 120 24.97 4.70 19.86
N LYS A 121 24.94 5.26 18.62
CA LYS A 121 24.27 4.66 17.45
C LYS A 121 22.86 4.13 17.78
N PRO A 122 21.97 4.96 18.31
CA PRO A 122 20.65 4.51 18.71
C PRO A 122 19.86 3.95 17.55
N ILE A 123 19.03 2.93 17.83
CA ILE A 123 18.08 2.36 16.88
C ILE A 123 16.73 3.03 17.11
N THR A 124 16.26 3.72 16.09
CA THR A 124 14.90 4.26 16.05
C THR A 124 13.97 3.26 15.35
N ARG A 125 12.83 2.99 15.98
CA ARG A 125 11.79 2.10 15.46
C ARG A 125 10.56 2.92 15.11
N SER A 126 10.04 2.73 13.91
CA SER A 126 8.82 3.39 13.44
C SER A 126 7.98 2.44 12.62
N HIS A 127 6.66 2.58 12.71
CA HIS A 127 5.78 1.94 11.74
C HIS A 127 5.75 2.79 10.48
N ILE A 128 6.06 2.19 9.35
CA ILE A 128 5.98 2.83 8.03
C ILE A 128 4.75 2.30 7.30
N ASN A 129 4.16 3.16 6.48
CA ASN A 129 3.05 2.82 5.59
C ASN A 129 3.53 1.81 4.53
N ALA A 130 2.85 0.67 4.44
CA ALA A 130 3.21 -0.39 3.51
C ALA A 130 2.53 -0.28 2.13
N GLY A 131 1.70 0.73 1.90
CA GLY A 131 1.02 0.95 0.62
C GLY A 131 -0.14 -0.02 0.35
N VAL A 132 -0.65 -0.70 1.38
CA VAL A 132 -1.82 -1.60 1.29
C VAL A 132 -2.83 -1.21 2.36
N TYR A 133 -4.11 -1.17 1.98
CA TYR A 133 -5.17 -0.63 2.82
C TYR A 133 -6.46 -1.42 2.64
N VAL A 134 -7.35 -1.35 3.64
CA VAL A 134 -8.77 -1.72 3.50
C VAL A 134 -9.61 -0.51 3.87
N LEU A 135 -10.62 -0.23 3.05
CA LEU A 135 -11.51 0.90 3.21
C LEU A 135 -12.97 0.44 3.24
N GLU A 136 -13.77 1.04 4.13
CA GLU A 136 -15.22 0.95 4.06
C GLU A 136 -15.78 1.82 2.92
N PRO A 137 -16.83 1.41 2.21
CA PRO A 137 -17.44 2.20 1.14
C PRO A 137 -17.83 3.63 1.56
N ALA A 138 -18.22 3.80 2.82
CA ALA A 138 -18.60 5.10 3.37
C ALA A 138 -17.48 6.15 3.31
N VAL A 139 -16.21 5.71 3.28
CA VAL A 139 -15.02 6.57 3.19
C VAL A 139 -15.01 7.38 1.89
N LEU A 140 -15.57 6.84 0.81
CA LEU A 140 -15.66 7.50 -0.49
C LEU A 140 -16.45 8.83 -0.46
N LYS A 141 -17.25 9.07 0.57
CA LYS A 141 -17.97 10.35 0.75
C LYS A 141 -17.03 11.52 1.10
N LEU A 142 -15.82 11.21 1.56
CA LEU A 142 -14.80 12.21 1.91
C LEU A 142 -13.86 12.53 0.74
N LEU A 143 -14.03 11.86 -0.39
CA LEU A 143 -13.28 12.11 -1.63
C LEU A 143 -14.19 12.86 -2.61
N GLN A 144 -13.69 13.97 -3.14
CA GLN A 144 -14.33 14.69 -4.23
C GLN A 144 -13.83 14.12 -5.56
N VAL A 145 -14.72 14.02 -6.53
CA VAL A 145 -14.38 13.54 -7.87
C VAL A 145 -13.37 14.49 -8.52
N GLY A 146 -12.22 13.95 -8.95
CA GLY A 146 -11.17 14.72 -9.60
C GLY A 146 -10.28 15.54 -8.66
N GLU A 147 -10.46 15.43 -7.35
CA GLU A 147 -9.58 16.06 -6.37
C GLU A 147 -8.33 15.21 -6.12
N HIS A 148 -7.15 15.87 -6.11
CA HIS A 148 -5.92 15.22 -5.68
C HIS A 148 -5.97 14.92 -4.18
N CYS A 149 -5.78 13.66 -3.82
CA CYS A 149 -5.73 13.20 -2.44
C CYS A 149 -4.76 12.02 -2.30
N ASP A 150 -3.81 12.13 -1.40
CA ASP A 150 -2.97 11.00 -1.02
C ASP A 150 -3.59 10.20 0.14
N MET A 151 -3.27 8.93 0.25
CA MET A 151 -3.81 8.05 1.28
C MET A 151 -3.58 8.58 2.71
N PRO A 152 -2.40 9.12 3.08
CA PRO A 152 -2.22 9.75 4.40
C PRO A 152 -3.18 10.92 4.64
N SER A 153 -3.47 11.73 3.61
CA SER A 153 -4.44 12.84 3.69
C SER A 153 -5.86 12.34 3.88
N LEU A 154 -6.25 11.25 3.22
CA LEU A 154 -7.55 10.60 3.44
C LEU A 154 -7.67 10.10 4.89
N PHE A 155 -6.62 9.46 5.42
CA PHE A 155 -6.61 9.00 6.82
C PHE A 155 -6.71 10.17 7.81
N ALA A 156 -6.07 11.30 7.54
CA ALA A 156 -6.23 12.51 8.35
C ALA A 156 -7.68 13.02 8.32
N ARG A 157 -8.32 13.09 7.15
CA ARG A 157 -9.74 13.47 7.01
C ARG A 157 -10.65 12.50 7.78
N LEU A 158 -10.36 11.20 7.78
CA LEU A 158 -11.13 10.23 8.56
C LEU A 158 -11.05 10.53 10.06
N GLN A 159 -9.84 10.81 10.57
CA GLN A 159 -9.61 11.16 11.98
C GLN A 159 -10.30 12.47 12.37
N GLU A 160 -10.24 13.49 11.52
CA GLU A 160 -10.94 14.77 11.71
C GLU A 160 -12.46 14.59 11.80
N ASN A 161 -13.01 13.59 11.10
CA ASN A 161 -14.43 13.22 11.15
C ASN A 161 -14.75 12.19 12.26
N ALA A 162 -13.82 11.95 13.19
CA ALA A 162 -13.96 10.98 14.29
C ALA A 162 -14.27 9.55 13.81
N LEU A 163 -13.86 9.19 12.58
CA LEU A 163 -13.98 7.85 12.05
C LEU A 163 -12.77 7.01 12.46
N ARG A 164 -13.05 5.79 12.91
CA ARG A 164 -12.01 4.91 13.44
C ARG A 164 -11.08 4.43 12.34
N THR A 165 -9.79 4.74 12.49
CA THR A 165 -8.71 4.23 11.65
C THR A 165 -7.78 3.35 12.48
N ILE A 166 -7.31 2.24 11.91
CA ILE A 166 -6.44 1.28 12.59
C ILE A 166 -5.27 0.86 11.71
N VAL A 167 -4.27 0.26 12.32
CA VAL A 167 -3.14 -0.33 11.62
C VAL A 167 -3.20 -1.86 11.65
N TYR A 168 -2.73 -2.49 10.59
CA TYR A 168 -2.45 -3.92 10.51
C TYR A 168 -0.93 -4.12 10.46
N PRO A 169 -0.30 -4.60 11.54
CA PRO A 169 1.13 -4.90 11.54
C PRO A 169 1.42 -6.09 10.64
N MET A 170 2.15 -5.88 9.56
CA MET A 170 2.59 -6.94 8.66
C MET A 170 4.02 -7.37 8.95
N HIS A 171 4.31 -8.64 8.73
CA HIS A 171 5.63 -9.25 8.95
C HIS A 171 6.21 -9.85 7.66
N GLU A 172 5.40 -9.98 6.62
CA GLU A 172 5.75 -10.55 5.33
C GLU A 172 6.84 -9.72 4.63
N PRO A 173 7.59 -10.33 3.71
CA PRO A 173 8.50 -9.60 2.83
C PRO A 173 7.79 -8.42 2.16
N TRP A 174 8.46 -7.29 2.13
CA TRP A 174 7.91 -6.06 1.56
C TRP A 174 9.03 -5.24 0.93
N LEU A 175 8.80 -4.77 -0.28
CA LEU A 175 9.70 -3.89 -1.01
C LEU A 175 8.89 -2.88 -1.83
N ASP A 176 9.21 -1.60 -1.66
CA ASP A 176 8.74 -0.52 -2.51
C ASP A 176 9.69 -0.45 -3.74
N VAL A 177 9.11 -0.65 -4.94
CA VAL A 177 9.86 -0.60 -6.21
C VAL A 177 9.63 0.68 -7.00
N GLY A 178 9.06 1.70 -6.38
CA GLY A 178 8.82 3.01 -6.98
C GLY A 178 10.11 3.76 -7.38
N ARG A 179 11.28 3.31 -6.93
CA ARG A 179 12.58 3.85 -7.32
C ARG A 179 13.33 2.87 -8.20
N PRO A 180 14.05 3.34 -9.24
CA PRO A 180 14.84 2.47 -10.14
C PRO A 180 15.82 1.54 -9.42
N ASP A 181 16.46 2.02 -8.36
CA ASP A 181 17.42 1.23 -7.58
C ASP A 181 16.76 0.09 -6.82
N ASP A 182 15.55 0.32 -6.27
CA ASP A 182 14.78 -0.69 -5.54
C ASP A 182 14.20 -1.73 -6.51
N LEU A 183 13.80 -1.31 -7.72
CA LEU A 183 13.39 -2.23 -8.78
C LEU A 183 14.54 -3.16 -9.21
N ASN A 184 15.76 -2.62 -9.37
CA ASN A 184 16.94 -3.41 -9.70
C ASN A 184 17.28 -4.43 -8.60
N ARG A 185 17.10 -4.06 -7.32
CA ARG A 185 17.25 -4.98 -6.18
C ARG A 185 16.22 -6.09 -6.22
N ALA A 186 14.94 -5.75 -6.47
CA ALA A 186 13.85 -6.73 -6.59
C ALA A 186 14.12 -7.76 -7.68
N ILE A 187 14.55 -7.30 -8.86
CA ILE A 187 14.91 -8.18 -9.98
C ILE A 187 16.08 -9.10 -9.60
N ALA A 188 17.11 -8.58 -8.94
CA ALA A 188 18.27 -9.37 -8.52
C ALA A 188 17.93 -10.42 -7.46
N GLU A 189 17.03 -10.09 -6.51
CA GLU A 189 16.55 -11.02 -5.48
C GLU A 189 15.67 -12.11 -6.08
N SER A 190 14.73 -11.77 -6.95
CA SER A 190 13.89 -12.75 -7.67
C SER A 190 14.73 -13.72 -8.51
N ALA A 191 15.76 -13.23 -9.19
CA ALA A 191 16.68 -14.08 -9.97
C ALA A 191 17.51 -15.04 -9.08
N LYS A 192 17.82 -14.66 -7.83
CA LYS A 192 18.49 -15.54 -6.86
C LYS A 192 17.56 -16.64 -6.34
N ASN A 193 16.32 -16.29 -6.04
CA ASN A 193 15.32 -17.25 -5.54
C ASN A 193 15.03 -18.32 -6.61
N LEU A 194 14.83 -17.92 -7.87
CA LEU A 194 14.61 -18.85 -8.98
C LEU A 194 15.79 -19.84 -9.16
N LYS A 195 17.03 -19.36 -8.95
CA LYS A 195 18.24 -20.21 -9.05
C LYS A 195 18.38 -21.18 -7.87
N ASN A 196 17.78 -20.88 -6.73
CA ASN A 196 17.79 -21.78 -5.58
C ASN A 196 16.71 -22.86 -5.71
N GLU A 197 15.53 -22.53 -6.20
CA GLU A 197 14.44 -23.48 -6.48
C GLU A 197 14.80 -24.49 -7.59
N LEU A 198 15.66 -24.12 -8.53
CA LEU A 198 16.14 -25.01 -9.60
C LEU A 198 17.26 -25.96 -9.15
N LYS A 199 17.73 -25.87 -7.88
CA LYS A 199 18.82 -26.70 -7.34
C LYS A 199 18.33 -27.72 -6.29
N GLU A 200 17.06 -27.65 -5.92
CA GLU A 200 16.35 -28.68 -5.12
C GLU A 200 15.56 -29.63 -6.04
#